data_1c3900944dba4d8e4ec20f1deba7f3dd
#
_entry.id   1c3900944dba4d8e4ec20f1deba7f3dd
#
_cell.length_a   1.000
_cell.length_b   1.000
_cell.length_c   1.000
_cell.angle_alpha   90.00
_cell.angle_beta   90.00
_cell.angle_gamma   90.00
#
_symmetry.space_group_name_H-M   'P 1'
#
loop_
_entity.id
_entity.type
_entity.pdbx_description
1 polymer ?
#
loop_
_entity_poly.entity_id
_entity_poly.type
_entity_poly.pdbx_seq_one_letter_code
_entity_poly.pdbx_strand_id
1 'polypeptide(L)'
;MRVLVVGDCHGVKPSIDQEAEEADLILATGDICGDPADVRDAMFASKKNDQDWWRILGEQKAKEKIVESLEEGREVLEYLDSFGKPVFLVPGNWDWTGEDSWEYLSENRFQEIVDGFSNVRNIDRELVSYNGFSFVGYGPCSAPEIPQYEDDKPDSDKDLEEIKEEYANTKETLQELFREAKNLVLFLSHNVPYDTSLDRIENPGSPVDGRHYGSLIVRELLEDFEPVLSLAGHIHEGYGRENVSETLAVNAGLESYVMLELGDGKIENIEFSPELDD
;
A
#
# COMPACT_ATOMS: atom_id res chain seq x y z
N MET A 1 -2.56 -15.32 -17.75
CA MET A 1 -2.92 -15.27 -16.32
C MET A 1 -3.76 -14.03 -16.07
N ARG A 2 -4.94 -14.18 -15.46
CA ARG A 2 -5.80 -13.07 -15.07
C ARG A 2 -5.51 -12.69 -13.61
N VAL A 3 -5.25 -11.43 -13.35
CA VAL A 3 -4.91 -10.91 -12.03
C VAL A 3 -5.90 -9.81 -11.67
N LEU A 4 -6.57 -10.01 -10.55
CA LEU A 4 -7.43 -8.98 -9.96
C LEU A 4 -6.62 -8.19 -8.95
N VAL A 5 -6.53 -6.88 -9.12
CA VAL A 5 -5.87 -5.96 -8.19
C VAL A 5 -6.94 -5.17 -7.45
N VAL A 6 -7.00 -5.32 -6.15
CA VAL A 6 -7.93 -4.60 -5.27
C VAL A 6 -7.19 -3.43 -4.65
N GLY A 7 -7.74 -2.25 -4.77
CA GLY A 7 -7.25 -1.04 -4.12
C GLY A 7 -7.55 -1.00 -2.62
N ASP A 8 -7.38 0.16 -2.02
CA ASP A 8 -7.56 0.38 -0.60
C ASP A 8 -9.01 0.09 -0.19
N CYS A 9 -9.19 -0.85 0.73
CA CYS A 9 -10.50 -1.32 1.17
C CYS A 9 -11.07 -0.54 2.36
N HIS A 10 -10.20 -0.08 3.26
CA HIS A 10 -10.59 0.60 4.50
C HIS A 10 -11.72 -0.09 5.26
N GLY A 11 -11.67 -1.43 5.37
CA GLY A 11 -12.67 -2.23 6.06
C GLY A 11 -13.93 -2.54 5.24
N VAL A 12 -14.04 -2.04 4.01
CA VAL A 12 -15.20 -2.26 3.13
C VAL A 12 -14.92 -3.41 2.16
N LYS A 13 -15.82 -4.39 2.10
CA LYS A 13 -15.72 -5.50 1.14
C LYS A 13 -15.93 -4.99 -0.28
N PRO A 14 -14.96 -5.15 -1.19
CA PRO A 14 -15.10 -4.70 -2.56
C PRO A 14 -16.16 -5.53 -3.32
N SER A 15 -16.85 -4.93 -4.29
CA SER A 15 -17.85 -5.62 -5.12
C SER A 15 -17.16 -6.27 -6.33
N ILE A 16 -16.56 -7.45 -6.14
CA ILE A 16 -15.66 -8.14 -7.09
C ILE A 16 -16.02 -9.61 -7.33
N ASP A 17 -17.24 -10.06 -6.99
CA ASP A 17 -17.59 -11.49 -7.02
C ASP A 17 -17.28 -12.16 -8.37
N GLN A 18 -17.68 -11.52 -9.47
CA GLN A 18 -17.46 -12.05 -10.80
C GLN A 18 -15.98 -12.05 -11.18
N GLU A 19 -15.29 -10.94 -10.94
CA GLU A 19 -13.89 -10.73 -11.29
C GLU A 19 -12.98 -11.68 -10.48
N ALA A 20 -13.29 -11.88 -9.20
CA ALA A 20 -12.55 -12.78 -8.34
C ALA A 20 -12.73 -14.27 -8.75
N GLU A 21 -13.93 -14.66 -9.19
CA GLU A 21 -14.15 -16.02 -9.74
C GLU A 21 -13.32 -16.25 -11.02
N GLU A 22 -13.17 -15.22 -11.87
CA GLU A 22 -12.45 -15.29 -13.13
C GLU A 22 -10.94 -15.13 -12.98
N ALA A 23 -10.45 -14.60 -11.84
CA ALA A 23 -9.04 -14.39 -11.58
C ALA A 23 -8.28 -15.69 -11.26
N ASP A 24 -7.01 -15.74 -11.64
CA ASP A 24 -6.05 -16.77 -11.22
C ASP A 24 -5.32 -16.38 -9.93
N LEU A 25 -5.24 -15.08 -9.66
CA LEU A 25 -4.54 -14.45 -8.53
C LEU A 25 -5.24 -13.15 -8.15
N ILE A 26 -5.33 -12.87 -6.86
CA ILE A 26 -5.78 -11.58 -6.31
C ILE A 26 -4.57 -10.89 -5.69
N LEU A 27 -4.40 -9.59 -5.97
CA LEU A 27 -3.43 -8.71 -5.34
C LEU A 27 -4.18 -7.63 -4.56
N ALA A 28 -3.70 -7.27 -3.37
CA ALA A 28 -4.26 -6.15 -2.61
C ALA A 28 -3.16 -5.17 -2.20
N THR A 29 -3.40 -3.88 -2.45
CA THR A 29 -2.39 -2.82 -2.34
C THR A 29 -2.20 -2.26 -0.93
N GLY A 30 -2.88 -2.82 0.07
CA GLY A 30 -2.85 -2.37 1.46
C GLY A 30 -4.11 -1.63 1.89
N ASP A 31 -4.05 -1.03 3.08
CA ASP A 31 -5.19 -0.38 3.73
C ASP A 31 -6.45 -1.25 3.73
N ILE A 32 -6.26 -2.49 4.17
CA ILE A 32 -7.31 -3.50 4.31
C ILE A 32 -8.18 -3.21 5.52
N CYS A 33 -7.57 -2.76 6.64
CA CYS A 33 -8.24 -2.45 7.88
C CYS A 33 -9.02 -1.13 7.78
N GLY A 34 -10.03 -0.96 8.64
CA GLY A 34 -10.82 0.26 8.68
C GLY A 34 -10.02 1.48 9.13
N ASP A 35 -10.42 2.67 8.67
CA ASP A 35 -9.84 3.96 9.04
C ASP A 35 -10.83 4.82 9.87
N PRO A 36 -11.09 4.51 11.16
CA PRO A 36 -12.07 5.23 11.95
C PRO A 36 -11.82 6.73 11.96
N ALA A 37 -12.82 7.54 11.59
CA ALA A 37 -12.68 8.99 11.42
C ALA A 37 -12.14 9.71 12.67
N ASP A 38 -12.53 9.25 13.86
CA ASP A 38 -12.07 9.82 15.11
C ASP A 38 -10.60 9.49 15.44
N VAL A 39 -10.08 8.35 14.97
CA VAL A 39 -8.65 8.02 15.02
C VAL A 39 -7.88 8.92 14.07
N ARG A 40 -8.34 9.05 12.83
CA ARG A 40 -7.75 9.94 11.82
C ARG A 40 -7.70 11.39 12.33
N ASP A 41 -8.78 11.90 12.88
CA ASP A 41 -8.83 13.24 13.48
C ASP A 41 -7.83 13.41 14.62
N ALA A 42 -7.69 12.39 15.49
CA ALA A 42 -6.73 12.40 16.58
C ALA A 42 -5.27 12.35 16.06
N MET A 43 -4.97 11.59 15.00
CA MET A 43 -3.66 11.55 14.35
C MET A 43 -3.29 12.91 13.72
N PHE A 44 -4.25 13.59 13.07
CA PHE A 44 -4.01 14.96 12.57
C PHE A 44 -3.82 15.97 13.71
N ALA A 45 -4.55 15.83 14.80
CA ALA A 45 -4.38 16.70 15.97
C ALA A 45 -3.04 16.45 16.67
N SER A 46 -2.54 15.24 16.70
CA SER A 46 -1.24 14.84 17.24
C SER A 46 -0.09 15.64 16.62
N LYS A 47 -0.05 15.74 15.29
CA LYS A 47 0.96 16.52 14.54
C LYS A 47 1.03 18.00 14.97
N LYS A 48 -0.08 18.57 15.48
CA LYS A 48 -0.16 19.98 15.88
C LYS A 48 0.12 20.22 17.37
N ASN A 49 -0.10 19.21 18.22
CA ASN A 49 -0.13 19.35 19.66
C ASN A 49 1.07 18.72 20.37
N ASP A 50 2.02 18.12 19.66
CA ASP A 50 3.15 17.36 20.20
C ASP A 50 2.68 16.36 21.30
N GLN A 51 1.59 15.65 21.01
CA GLN A 51 0.99 14.68 21.91
C GLN A 51 0.54 13.46 21.12
N ASP A 52 0.81 12.26 21.63
CA ASP A 52 0.40 11.01 21.01
C ASP A 52 -1.11 10.97 20.70
N TRP A 53 -1.49 10.54 19.51
CA TRP A 53 -2.89 10.51 19.05
C TRP A 53 -3.80 9.67 19.94
N TRP A 54 -3.30 8.55 20.47
CA TRP A 54 -4.06 7.68 21.35
C TRP A 54 -4.35 8.30 22.74
N ARG A 55 -3.51 9.24 23.19
CA ARG A 55 -3.78 10.05 24.39
C ARG A 55 -4.82 11.14 24.12
N ILE A 56 -4.80 11.73 22.92
CA ILE A 56 -5.81 12.71 22.50
C ILE A 56 -7.18 12.05 22.45
N LEU A 57 -7.29 10.87 21.84
CA LEU A 57 -8.54 10.10 21.73
C LEU A 57 -8.99 9.49 23.09
N GLY A 58 -8.02 9.24 23.99
CA GLY A 58 -8.18 8.46 25.20
C GLY A 58 -7.84 6.98 24.97
N GLU A 59 -6.89 6.46 25.77
CA GLU A 59 -6.27 5.14 25.58
C GLU A 59 -7.28 4.00 25.41
N GLN A 60 -8.31 3.95 26.25
CA GLN A 60 -9.32 2.90 26.17
C GLN A 60 -10.09 2.95 24.86
N LYS A 61 -10.51 4.16 24.45
CA LYS A 61 -11.22 4.36 23.18
C LYS A 61 -10.33 4.06 21.97
N ALA A 62 -9.05 4.43 22.03
CA ALA A 62 -8.09 4.11 20.98
C ALA A 62 -7.95 2.60 20.79
N LYS A 63 -7.82 1.82 21.88
CA LYS A 63 -7.80 0.35 21.81
C LYS A 63 -9.06 -0.24 21.20
N GLU A 64 -10.23 0.26 21.60
CA GLU A 64 -11.53 -0.17 21.04
C GLU A 64 -11.58 0.08 19.52
N LYS A 65 -11.11 1.24 19.07
CA LYS A 65 -11.09 1.60 17.65
C LYS A 65 -10.09 0.79 16.83
N ILE A 66 -8.94 0.45 17.39
CA ILE A 66 -7.99 -0.46 16.74
C ILE A 66 -8.61 -1.86 16.57
N VAL A 67 -9.27 -2.37 17.60
CA VAL A 67 -9.95 -3.67 17.53
C VAL A 67 -11.07 -3.66 16.48
N GLU A 68 -11.87 -2.61 16.42
CA GLU A 68 -12.92 -2.41 15.41
C GLU A 68 -12.30 -2.42 13.99
N SER A 69 -11.26 -1.63 13.77
CA SER A 69 -10.52 -1.55 12.49
C SER A 69 -9.94 -2.90 12.05
N LEU A 70 -9.32 -3.64 12.97
CA LEU A 70 -8.79 -4.98 12.70
C LEU A 70 -9.88 -6.00 12.38
N GLU A 71 -11.05 -5.91 13.03
CA GLU A 71 -12.16 -6.81 12.74
C GLU A 71 -12.77 -6.54 11.36
N GLU A 72 -12.91 -5.27 10.98
CA GLU A 72 -13.30 -4.87 9.63
C GLU A 72 -12.30 -5.40 8.58
N GLY A 73 -10.99 -5.28 8.84
CA GLY A 73 -9.95 -5.84 7.98
C GLY A 73 -10.03 -7.39 7.89
N ARG A 74 -10.29 -8.06 9.01
CA ARG A 74 -10.52 -9.51 9.03
C ARG A 74 -11.68 -9.91 8.13
N GLU A 75 -12.78 -9.18 8.17
CA GLU A 75 -13.93 -9.45 7.31
C GLU A 75 -13.62 -9.28 5.81
N VAL A 76 -12.78 -8.31 5.45
CA VAL A 76 -12.29 -8.15 4.07
C VAL A 76 -11.42 -9.34 3.68
N LEU A 77 -10.47 -9.75 4.52
CA LEU A 77 -9.60 -10.90 4.24
C LEU A 77 -10.38 -12.21 4.14
N GLU A 78 -11.38 -12.43 5.01
CA GLU A 78 -12.27 -13.59 4.94
C GLU A 78 -13.02 -13.64 3.61
N TYR A 79 -13.50 -12.48 3.14
CA TYR A 79 -14.16 -12.36 1.83
C TYR A 79 -13.19 -12.71 0.69
N LEU A 80 -11.96 -12.16 0.68
CA LEU A 80 -10.97 -12.46 -0.35
C LEU A 80 -10.53 -13.94 -0.31
N ASP A 81 -10.31 -14.51 0.88
CA ASP A 81 -9.94 -15.94 1.06
C ASP A 81 -11.04 -16.89 0.58
N SER A 82 -12.32 -16.47 0.68
CA SER A 82 -13.48 -17.29 0.33
C SER A 82 -13.53 -17.71 -1.15
N PHE A 83 -12.86 -16.98 -2.03
CA PHE A 83 -12.75 -17.33 -3.45
C PHE A 83 -11.79 -18.51 -3.71
N GLY A 84 -11.01 -18.94 -2.71
CA GLY A 84 -10.07 -20.05 -2.82
C GLY A 84 -8.94 -19.82 -3.84
N LYS A 85 -8.66 -18.57 -4.16
CA LYS A 85 -7.57 -18.14 -5.03
C LYS A 85 -6.40 -17.66 -4.17
N PRO A 86 -5.13 -17.76 -4.63
CA PRO A 86 -4.04 -17.08 -3.96
C PRO A 86 -4.31 -15.59 -3.87
N VAL A 87 -4.06 -15.01 -2.70
CA VAL A 87 -4.15 -13.58 -2.44
C VAL A 87 -2.77 -13.13 -1.95
N PHE A 88 -2.08 -12.27 -2.71
CA PHE A 88 -0.87 -11.62 -2.25
C PHE A 88 -1.20 -10.17 -1.89
N LEU A 89 -0.74 -9.73 -0.74
CA LEU A 89 -0.96 -8.37 -0.29
C LEU A 89 0.31 -7.76 0.30
N VAL A 90 0.34 -6.46 0.36
CA VAL A 90 1.23 -5.68 1.22
C VAL A 90 0.39 -4.89 2.21
N PRO A 91 0.85 -4.62 3.43
CA PRO A 91 0.12 -3.75 4.34
C PRO A 91 0.19 -2.29 3.88
N GLY A 92 -0.86 -1.54 4.18
CA GLY A 92 -0.89 -0.09 4.09
C GLY A 92 -0.65 0.59 5.44
N ASN A 93 -0.80 1.91 5.47
CA ASN A 93 -0.56 2.69 6.68
C ASN A 93 -1.70 2.60 7.71
N TRP A 94 -2.85 2.06 7.35
CA TRP A 94 -3.95 1.74 8.28
C TRP A 94 -3.95 0.29 8.76
N ASP A 95 -3.01 -0.52 8.28
CA ASP A 95 -2.90 -1.94 8.66
C ASP A 95 -1.94 -2.14 9.82
N TRP A 96 -2.29 -1.84 10.99
CA TRP A 96 -1.61 -1.93 12.30
C TRP A 96 -0.40 -2.89 12.37
N THR A 97 0.71 -2.51 11.71
CA THR A 97 1.90 -3.37 11.48
C THR A 97 2.90 -3.38 12.65
N GLY A 98 2.66 -2.61 13.69
CA GLY A 98 3.49 -2.62 14.89
C GLY A 98 4.62 -1.59 14.93
N GLU A 99 4.55 -0.54 14.14
CA GLU A 99 5.58 0.51 14.06
C GLU A 99 5.37 1.70 15.01
N ASP A 100 4.39 1.62 15.92
CA ASP A 100 4.08 2.72 16.83
C ASP A 100 4.92 2.65 18.11
N SER A 101 5.22 3.82 18.67
CA SER A 101 5.88 3.99 19.98
C SER A 101 5.03 3.55 21.17
N TRP A 102 3.76 3.24 20.95
CA TRP A 102 2.84 2.76 21.96
C TRP A 102 2.95 1.24 22.13
N GLU A 103 3.28 0.76 23.35
CA GLU A 103 3.45 -0.67 23.66
C GLU A 103 2.27 -1.55 23.17
N TYR A 104 1.06 -1.02 23.16
CA TYR A 104 -0.13 -1.72 22.66
C TYR A 104 -0.06 -2.02 21.15
N LEU A 105 0.67 -1.21 20.38
CA LEU A 105 0.89 -1.37 18.95
C LEU A 105 2.32 -1.83 18.61
N SER A 106 3.11 -2.26 19.58
CA SER A 106 4.47 -2.75 19.35
C SER A 106 4.53 -4.09 18.59
N GLU A 107 3.42 -4.83 18.53
CA GLU A 107 3.29 -6.09 17.81
C GLU A 107 2.54 -5.90 16.50
N ASN A 108 2.93 -6.65 15.46
CA ASN A 108 2.25 -6.63 14.17
C ASN A 108 0.91 -7.36 14.25
N ARG A 109 -0.15 -6.62 14.60
CA ARG A 109 -1.51 -7.15 14.76
C ARG A 109 -2.16 -7.51 13.43
N PHE A 110 -1.77 -6.82 12.36
CA PHE A 110 -2.25 -7.14 11.03
C PHE A 110 -1.77 -8.52 10.58
N GLN A 111 -0.50 -8.85 10.85
CA GLN A 111 0.03 -10.18 10.50
C GLN A 111 -0.71 -11.29 11.26
N GLU A 112 -1.13 -11.05 12.51
CA GLU A 112 -1.91 -12.04 13.26
C GLU A 112 -3.26 -12.39 12.59
N ILE A 113 -3.91 -11.41 11.94
CA ILE A 113 -5.15 -11.69 11.19
C ILE A 113 -4.86 -12.33 9.84
N VAL A 114 -3.79 -11.94 9.14
CA VAL A 114 -3.35 -12.56 7.87
C VAL A 114 -3.05 -14.05 8.07
N ASP A 115 -2.34 -14.41 9.13
CA ASP A 115 -1.97 -15.79 9.46
C ASP A 115 -3.20 -16.72 9.71
N GLY A 116 -4.37 -16.13 9.91
CA GLY A 116 -5.64 -16.84 10.05
C GLY A 116 -6.20 -17.42 8.75
N PHE A 117 -5.67 -17.05 7.59
CA PHE A 117 -6.19 -17.40 6.26
C PHE A 117 -5.19 -18.27 5.48
N SER A 118 -5.71 -19.25 4.73
CA SER A 118 -4.85 -20.22 4.03
C SER A 118 -4.43 -19.78 2.64
N ASN A 119 -5.20 -18.92 1.98
CA ASN A 119 -4.90 -18.42 0.64
C ASN A 119 -4.29 -17.01 0.64
N VAL A 120 -4.29 -16.32 1.78
CA VAL A 120 -3.78 -14.97 1.93
C VAL A 120 -2.32 -14.99 2.39
N ARG A 121 -1.48 -14.21 1.72
CA ARG A 121 -0.06 -14.05 2.07
C ARG A 121 0.35 -12.60 2.01
N ASN A 122 0.86 -12.08 3.13
CA ASN A 122 1.60 -10.85 3.14
C ASN A 122 2.97 -11.07 2.47
N ILE A 123 3.31 -10.25 1.49
CA ILE A 123 4.58 -10.32 0.75
C ILE A 123 5.44 -9.06 0.95
N ASP A 124 5.16 -8.27 2.00
CA ASP A 124 5.99 -7.09 2.30
C ASP A 124 7.45 -7.49 2.47
N ARG A 125 8.34 -6.83 1.72
CA ARG A 125 9.78 -7.12 1.68
C ARG A 125 10.10 -8.58 1.36
N GLU A 126 9.27 -9.20 0.54
CA GLU A 126 9.46 -10.58 0.07
C GLU A 126 9.45 -10.67 -1.47
N LEU A 127 10.15 -11.70 -1.96
CA LEU A 127 10.11 -12.14 -3.36
C LEU A 127 9.33 -13.43 -3.46
N VAL A 128 8.24 -13.43 -4.21
CA VAL A 128 7.39 -14.60 -4.44
C VAL A 128 7.32 -14.92 -5.92
N SER A 129 7.53 -16.19 -6.29
CA SER A 129 7.34 -16.65 -7.66
C SER A 129 6.00 -17.35 -7.79
N TYR A 130 5.19 -16.91 -8.76
CA TYR A 130 3.91 -17.54 -9.06
C TYR A 130 3.63 -17.48 -10.56
N ASN A 131 3.23 -18.62 -11.12
CA ASN A 131 2.80 -18.78 -12.52
C ASN A 131 3.74 -18.15 -13.56
N GLY A 132 5.07 -18.25 -13.35
CA GLY A 132 6.10 -17.74 -14.27
C GLY A 132 6.45 -16.26 -14.11
N PHE A 133 5.87 -15.59 -13.12
CA PHE A 133 6.21 -14.22 -12.73
C PHE A 133 6.86 -14.18 -11.35
N SER A 134 7.57 -13.10 -11.08
CA SER A 134 8.12 -12.74 -9.78
C SER A 134 7.34 -11.55 -9.21
N PHE A 135 6.94 -11.63 -7.94
CA PHE A 135 6.25 -10.57 -7.23
C PHE A 135 7.17 -10.08 -6.11
N VAL A 136 7.45 -8.79 -6.09
CA VAL A 136 8.18 -8.12 -5.01
C VAL A 136 7.20 -7.21 -4.30
N GLY A 137 7.15 -7.28 -2.96
CA GLY A 137 6.26 -6.48 -2.13
C GLY A 137 6.98 -5.36 -1.39
N TYR A 138 6.30 -4.21 -1.22
CA TYR A 138 6.72 -3.10 -0.36
C TYR A 138 5.50 -2.46 0.30
N GLY A 139 5.39 -2.67 1.60
CA GLY A 139 4.21 -2.35 2.42
C GLY A 139 4.14 -0.91 2.93
N PRO A 140 4.08 -0.70 4.26
CA PRO A 140 3.56 0.53 4.84
C PRO A 140 4.45 1.75 4.53
N CYS A 141 4.07 2.49 3.51
CA CYS A 141 4.68 3.75 3.13
C CYS A 141 3.57 4.76 2.83
N SER A 142 3.49 5.83 3.60
CA SER A 142 2.43 6.85 3.51
C SER A 142 2.89 8.22 3.02
N ALA A 143 4.19 8.36 2.71
CA ALA A 143 4.80 9.61 2.27
C ALA A 143 6.16 9.32 1.62
N PRO A 144 6.82 10.30 0.99
CA PRO A 144 8.22 10.16 0.60
C PRO A 144 9.08 9.80 1.82
N GLU A 145 9.87 8.74 1.72
CA GLU A 145 10.69 8.22 2.82
C GLU A 145 11.71 9.24 3.32
N ILE A 146 12.11 10.18 2.46
CA ILE A 146 12.86 11.37 2.84
C ILE A 146 11.98 12.59 2.62
N PRO A 147 11.76 13.46 3.63
CA PRO A 147 10.92 14.66 3.51
C PRO A 147 11.31 15.55 2.34
N GLN A 148 10.35 15.85 1.47
CA GLN A 148 10.55 16.68 0.28
C GLN A 148 10.15 18.15 0.49
N TYR A 149 9.40 18.44 1.54
CA TYR A 149 8.94 19.79 1.87
C TYR A 149 9.49 20.22 3.23
N GLU A 150 9.73 21.53 3.41
CA GLU A 150 10.30 22.08 4.65
C GLU A 150 9.45 21.79 5.90
N ASP A 151 8.13 21.79 5.73
CA ASP A 151 7.17 21.57 6.81
C ASP A 151 6.99 20.07 7.18
N ASP A 152 7.57 19.16 6.39
CA ASP A 152 7.61 17.73 6.69
C ASP A 152 8.95 17.30 7.33
N LYS A 153 9.93 18.20 7.41
CA LYS A 153 11.25 17.89 7.99
C LYS A 153 11.16 17.75 9.51
N PRO A 154 11.88 16.78 10.10
CA PRO A 154 11.98 16.67 11.54
C PRO A 154 12.74 17.87 12.13
N ASP A 155 12.48 18.16 13.42
CA ASP A 155 13.07 19.30 14.13
C ASP A 155 14.58 19.14 14.41
N SER A 156 15.12 17.92 14.27
CA SER A 156 16.53 17.65 14.55
C SER A 156 17.28 17.04 13.37
N ASP A 157 18.53 17.45 13.18
CA ASP A 157 19.43 16.87 12.18
C ASP A 157 19.68 15.37 12.45
N LYS A 158 19.62 14.93 13.72
CA LYS A 158 19.79 13.54 14.10
C LYS A 158 18.64 12.68 13.57
N ASP A 159 17.42 13.12 13.73
CA ASP A 159 16.25 12.40 13.24
C ASP A 159 16.24 12.33 11.72
N LEU A 160 16.70 13.39 11.05
CA LEU A 160 16.86 13.39 9.60
C LEU A 160 17.93 12.38 9.12
N GLU A 161 19.02 12.21 9.85
CA GLU A 161 20.03 11.19 9.51
C GLU A 161 19.52 9.77 9.76
N GLU A 162 18.73 9.54 10.81
CA GLU A 162 18.07 8.25 11.07
C GLU A 162 17.07 7.91 9.93
N ILE A 163 16.27 8.86 9.48
CA ILE A 163 15.37 8.71 8.32
C ILE A 163 16.15 8.32 7.06
N LYS A 164 17.27 8.98 6.78
CA LYS A 164 18.09 8.65 5.61
C LYS A 164 18.75 7.26 5.69
N GLU A 165 19.13 6.83 6.90
CA GLU A 165 19.69 5.51 7.11
C GLU A 165 18.61 4.43 6.89
N GLU A 166 17.42 4.64 7.42
CA GLU A 166 16.27 3.75 7.19
C GLU A 166 15.90 3.64 5.71
N TYR A 167 15.80 4.80 5.02
CA TYR A 167 15.60 4.85 3.57
C TYR A 167 16.65 4.02 2.82
N ALA A 168 17.93 4.20 3.14
CA ALA A 168 19.01 3.49 2.45
C ALA A 168 18.93 1.98 2.68
N ASN A 169 18.67 1.55 3.92
CA ASN A 169 18.56 0.15 4.29
C ASN A 169 17.34 -0.52 3.63
N THR A 170 16.20 0.15 3.63
CA THR A 170 14.98 -0.34 2.98
C THR A 170 15.17 -0.46 1.47
N LYS A 171 15.74 0.57 0.84
CA LYS A 171 16.02 0.55 -0.59
C LYS A 171 16.99 -0.60 -0.95
N GLU A 172 18.07 -0.79 -0.19
CA GLU A 172 19.03 -1.87 -0.43
C GLU A 172 18.36 -3.24 -0.33
N THR A 173 17.55 -3.46 0.71
CA THR A 173 16.78 -4.71 0.89
C THR A 173 15.91 -5.00 -0.33
N LEU A 174 15.14 -4.02 -0.81
CA LEU A 174 14.28 -4.19 -1.98
C LEU A 174 15.10 -4.41 -3.26
N GLN A 175 16.19 -3.68 -3.46
CA GLN A 175 17.09 -3.90 -4.60
C GLN A 175 17.64 -5.31 -4.66
N GLU A 176 17.94 -5.93 -3.49
CA GLU A 176 18.38 -7.33 -3.44
C GLU A 176 17.29 -8.26 -3.95
N LEU A 177 16.03 -8.07 -3.56
CA LEU A 177 14.91 -8.86 -4.05
C LEU A 177 14.73 -8.75 -5.58
N PHE A 178 14.87 -7.55 -6.13
CA PHE A 178 14.82 -7.35 -7.58
C PHE A 178 15.98 -8.07 -8.31
N ARG A 179 17.21 -8.06 -7.74
CA ARG A 179 18.36 -8.77 -8.31
C ARG A 179 18.22 -10.29 -8.22
N GLU A 180 17.53 -10.81 -7.21
CA GLU A 180 17.27 -12.24 -7.03
C GLU A 180 16.15 -12.76 -7.92
N ALA A 181 15.28 -11.89 -8.41
CA ALA A 181 14.15 -12.25 -9.27
C ALA A 181 14.63 -12.90 -10.56
N LYS A 182 14.07 -14.07 -10.90
CA LYS A 182 14.46 -14.86 -12.08
C LYS A 182 13.47 -14.73 -13.24
N ASN A 183 12.30 -14.20 -12.97
CA ASN A 183 11.23 -14.01 -13.93
C ASN A 183 10.94 -12.51 -14.04
N LEU A 184 10.05 -12.16 -14.96
CA LEU A 184 9.53 -10.79 -15.05
C LEU A 184 8.87 -10.36 -13.75
N VAL A 185 9.23 -9.18 -13.29
CA VAL A 185 8.81 -8.67 -11.98
C VAL A 185 7.53 -7.85 -12.12
N LEU A 186 6.58 -8.14 -11.24
CA LEU A 186 5.49 -7.26 -10.85
C LEU A 186 5.82 -6.72 -9.45
N PHE A 187 5.83 -5.41 -9.33
CA PHE A 187 6.09 -4.74 -8.05
C PHE A 187 4.76 -4.33 -7.42
N LEU A 188 4.47 -4.86 -6.25
CA LEU A 188 3.29 -4.53 -5.45
C LEU A 188 3.71 -3.64 -4.30
N SER A 189 3.32 -2.38 -4.30
CA SER A 189 3.58 -1.44 -3.22
C SER A 189 2.28 -0.88 -2.64
N HIS A 190 2.32 -0.34 -1.42
CA HIS A 190 1.17 0.41 -0.93
C HIS A 190 1.12 1.79 -1.57
N ASN A 191 2.21 2.56 -1.50
CA ASN A 191 2.24 3.90 -2.08
C ASN A 191 2.72 3.89 -3.54
N VAL A 192 2.25 4.83 -4.31
CA VAL A 192 2.60 5.07 -5.72
C VAL A 192 3.98 5.70 -5.88
N PRO A 193 4.60 5.67 -7.09
CA PRO A 193 5.89 6.33 -7.32
C PRO A 193 5.79 7.86 -7.18
N TYR A 194 6.79 8.46 -6.53
CA TYR A 194 6.91 9.92 -6.33
C TYR A 194 7.03 10.68 -7.65
N ASP A 195 6.51 11.93 -7.68
CA ASP A 195 6.56 12.89 -8.80
C ASP A 195 5.94 12.34 -10.10
N THR A 196 4.72 11.85 -9.96
CA THR A 196 3.85 11.36 -11.04
C THR A 196 2.47 12.01 -10.97
N SER A 197 1.60 11.76 -11.94
CA SER A 197 0.18 12.15 -11.81
C SER A 197 -0.55 11.31 -10.76
N LEU A 198 -0.01 10.14 -10.39
CA LEU A 198 -0.62 9.20 -9.47
C LEU A 198 -0.47 9.59 -7.99
N ASP A 199 0.51 10.45 -7.66
CA ASP A 199 0.86 10.79 -6.26
C ASP A 199 0.53 12.23 -5.88
N ARG A 200 -0.11 12.97 -6.78
CA ARG A 200 -0.47 14.36 -6.54
C ARG A 200 -1.72 14.47 -5.70
N ILE A 201 -1.62 15.19 -4.58
CA ILE A 201 -2.78 15.50 -3.73
C ILE A 201 -3.66 16.54 -4.42
N GLU A 202 -4.90 16.18 -4.73
CA GLU A 202 -5.89 17.06 -5.33
C GLU A 202 -7.03 17.34 -4.35
N ASN A 203 -6.73 18.12 -3.32
CA ASN A 203 -7.68 18.49 -2.28
C ASN A 203 -7.54 19.98 -1.92
N PRO A 204 -8.31 20.87 -2.56
CA PRO A 204 -8.21 22.32 -2.36
C PRO A 204 -8.40 22.80 -0.91
N GLY A 205 -8.90 21.94 -0.01
CA GLY A 205 -9.02 22.23 1.43
C GLY A 205 -7.81 21.79 2.26
N SER A 206 -6.88 21.05 1.66
CA SER A 206 -5.69 20.54 2.32
C SER A 206 -4.55 21.54 2.29
N PRO A 207 -3.73 21.66 3.37
CA PRO A 207 -2.51 22.44 3.35
C PRO A 207 -1.44 21.89 2.40
N VAL A 208 -1.61 20.66 1.93
CA VAL A 208 -0.70 19.95 1.02
C VAL A 208 -1.24 19.82 -0.41
N ASP A 209 -2.32 20.54 -0.73
CA ASP A 209 -2.91 20.54 -2.08
C ASP A 209 -1.88 20.84 -3.16
N GLY A 210 -1.85 20.06 -4.20
CA GLY A 210 -0.92 20.16 -5.33
C GLY A 210 0.49 19.60 -5.08
N ARG A 211 0.77 19.08 -3.88
CA ARG A 211 2.06 18.42 -3.56
C ARG A 211 2.05 16.95 -3.95
N HIS A 212 3.24 16.38 -4.09
CA HIS A 212 3.50 14.98 -4.35
C HIS A 212 3.86 14.23 -3.06
N TYR A 213 3.16 13.12 -2.78
CA TYR A 213 3.36 12.33 -1.56
C TYR A 213 3.60 10.83 -1.84
N GLY A 214 3.98 10.49 -3.06
CA GLY A 214 4.41 9.15 -3.44
C GLY A 214 5.74 8.73 -2.81
N SER A 215 6.09 7.47 -2.98
CA SER A 215 7.33 6.86 -2.49
C SER A 215 8.52 7.16 -3.41
N LEU A 216 9.61 7.67 -2.83
CA LEU A 216 10.89 7.84 -3.52
C LEU A 216 11.51 6.48 -3.85
N ILE A 217 11.43 5.52 -2.93
CA ILE A 217 11.97 4.17 -3.13
C ILE A 217 11.27 3.50 -4.31
N VAL A 218 9.93 3.57 -4.36
CA VAL A 218 9.17 3.03 -5.49
C VAL A 218 9.64 3.68 -6.79
N ARG A 219 9.71 5.01 -6.85
CA ARG A 219 10.17 5.75 -8.03
C ARG A 219 11.53 5.28 -8.52
N GLU A 220 12.50 5.22 -7.62
CA GLU A 220 13.88 4.86 -7.95
C GLU A 220 14.02 3.39 -8.36
N LEU A 221 13.25 2.47 -7.74
CA LEU A 221 13.23 1.06 -8.15
C LEU A 221 12.63 0.87 -9.55
N LEU A 222 11.61 1.65 -9.92
CA LEU A 222 11.06 1.61 -11.28
C LEU A 222 12.08 2.12 -12.30
N GLU A 223 12.85 3.15 -11.98
CA GLU A 223 13.90 3.68 -12.85
C GLU A 223 15.12 2.76 -12.96
N ASP A 224 15.50 2.07 -11.86
CA ASP A 224 16.69 1.21 -11.80
C ASP A 224 16.46 -0.18 -12.39
N PHE A 225 15.27 -0.77 -12.24
CA PHE A 225 14.99 -2.17 -12.56
C PHE A 225 13.92 -2.40 -13.63
N GLU A 226 13.15 -1.39 -13.96
CA GLU A 226 12.11 -1.43 -15.01
C GLU A 226 11.21 -2.69 -14.92
N PRO A 227 10.54 -2.98 -13.77
CA PRO A 227 9.60 -4.08 -13.70
C PRO A 227 8.50 -3.92 -14.76
N VAL A 228 7.87 -5.03 -15.17
CA VAL A 228 6.80 -4.98 -16.20
C VAL A 228 5.63 -4.12 -15.72
N LEU A 229 5.36 -4.14 -14.41
CA LEU A 229 4.21 -3.48 -13.82
C LEU A 229 4.51 -3.09 -12.37
N SER A 230 4.06 -1.92 -11.96
CA SER A 230 3.99 -1.47 -10.58
C SER A 230 2.53 -1.22 -10.21
N LEU A 231 2.09 -1.81 -9.11
CA LEU A 231 0.72 -1.77 -8.62
C LEU A 231 0.69 -1.17 -7.23
N ALA A 232 -0.14 -0.16 -7.01
CA ALA A 232 -0.23 0.55 -5.74
C ALA A 232 -1.64 1.08 -5.46
N GLY A 233 -1.84 1.70 -4.30
CA GLY A 233 -3.03 2.41 -3.84
C GLY A 233 -2.67 3.74 -3.18
N HIS A 234 -3.12 3.96 -1.94
CA HIS A 234 -2.80 5.04 -1.02
C HIS A 234 -3.26 6.45 -1.42
N ILE A 235 -2.87 6.96 -2.57
CA ILE A 235 -3.29 8.30 -3.02
C ILE A 235 -4.60 8.14 -3.78
N HIS A 236 -5.71 8.30 -3.07
CA HIS A 236 -7.05 8.03 -3.59
C HIS A 236 -7.40 8.89 -4.81
N GLU A 237 -6.94 10.14 -4.85
CA GLU A 237 -7.15 11.06 -5.96
C GLU A 237 -6.37 10.66 -7.22
N GLY A 238 -5.30 9.88 -7.06
CA GLY A 238 -4.42 9.45 -8.14
C GLY A 238 -4.85 8.15 -8.86
N TYR A 239 -6.10 7.69 -8.68
CA TYR A 239 -6.62 6.52 -9.39
C TYR A 239 -6.35 6.58 -10.89
N GLY A 240 -5.60 5.60 -11.42
CA GLY A 240 -5.20 5.66 -12.82
C GLY A 240 -3.89 4.95 -13.14
N ARG A 241 -3.25 5.40 -14.21
CA ARG A 241 -1.99 4.81 -14.68
C ARG A 241 -1.06 5.85 -15.31
N GLU A 242 0.25 5.63 -15.16
CA GLU A 242 1.31 6.43 -15.81
C GLU A 242 2.53 5.55 -16.11
N ASN A 243 3.31 5.90 -17.11
CA ASN A 243 4.59 5.24 -17.36
C ASN A 243 5.71 5.94 -16.60
N VAL A 244 6.49 5.16 -15.85
CA VAL A 244 7.76 5.57 -15.23
C VAL A 244 8.87 4.76 -15.87
N SER A 245 9.73 5.39 -16.67
CA SER A 245 10.64 4.69 -17.58
C SER A 245 9.85 3.68 -18.45
N GLU A 246 10.25 2.42 -18.51
CA GLU A 246 9.55 1.37 -19.27
C GLU A 246 8.45 0.66 -18.43
N THR A 247 8.28 1.03 -17.16
CA THR A 247 7.30 0.42 -16.26
C THR A 247 5.95 1.10 -16.38
N LEU A 248 4.88 0.34 -16.52
CA LEU A 248 3.52 0.83 -16.30
C LEU A 248 3.23 0.86 -14.79
N ALA A 249 3.10 2.04 -14.23
CA ALA A 249 2.63 2.24 -12.85
C ALA A 249 1.10 2.40 -12.84
N VAL A 250 0.45 1.74 -11.90
CA VAL A 250 -1.00 1.72 -11.73
C VAL A 250 -1.35 2.02 -10.28
N ASN A 251 -2.25 2.97 -10.07
CA ASN A 251 -2.91 3.20 -8.80
C ASN A 251 -4.31 2.60 -8.85
N ALA A 252 -4.55 1.58 -8.03
CA ALA A 252 -5.83 0.88 -7.98
C ALA A 252 -6.93 1.66 -7.22
N GLY A 253 -6.57 2.74 -6.52
CA GLY A 253 -7.51 3.67 -5.90
C GLY A 253 -8.21 3.17 -4.65
N LEU A 254 -9.26 3.88 -4.25
CA LEU A 254 -10.09 3.60 -3.07
C LEU A 254 -11.33 2.80 -3.47
N GLU A 255 -11.62 1.70 -2.76
CA GLU A 255 -12.81 0.85 -2.97
C GLU A 255 -13.03 0.46 -4.45
N SER A 256 -11.95 0.32 -5.20
CA SER A 256 -11.93 0.08 -6.64
C SER A 256 -11.04 -1.11 -6.97
N TYR A 257 -11.03 -1.53 -8.23
CA TYR A 257 -10.19 -2.64 -8.67
C TYR A 257 -9.69 -2.47 -10.10
N VAL A 258 -8.66 -3.22 -10.43
CA VAL A 258 -8.11 -3.32 -11.79
C VAL A 258 -8.00 -4.79 -12.17
N MET A 259 -8.54 -5.15 -13.34
CA MET A 259 -8.36 -6.48 -13.91
C MET A 259 -7.23 -6.45 -14.96
N LEU A 260 -6.29 -7.36 -14.82
CA LEU A 260 -5.13 -7.50 -15.69
C LEU A 260 -5.17 -8.84 -16.42
N GLU A 261 -4.80 -8.85 -17.68
CA GLU A 261 -4.44 -10.06 -18.41
C GLU A 261 -2.95 -10.05 -18.73
N LEU A 262 -2.23 -11.02 -18.17
CA LEU A 262 -0.80 -11.20 -18.35
C LEU A 262 -0.55 -12.44 -19.22
N GLY A 263 0.14 -12.24 -20.36
CA GLY A 263 0.55 -13.30 -21.27
C GLY A 263 2.06 -13.23 -21.47
N ASP A 264 2.66 -14.11 -22.19
CA ASP A 264 4.08 -14.32 -22.54
C ASP A 264 5.05 -13.15 -22.22
N GLY A 265 5.05 -12.71 -20.95
CA GLY A 265 5.94 -11.67 -20.45
C GLY A 265 5.51 -10.22 -20.71
N LYS A 266 4.24 -9.98 -20.98
CA LYS A 266 3.69 -8.64 -21.19
C LYS A 266 2.28 -8.53 -20.64
N ILE A 267 1.83 -7.29 -20.46
CA ILE A 267 0.44 -6.96 -20.20
C ILE A 267 -0.31 -7.07 -21.53
N GLU A 268 -1.33 -7.93 -21.60
CA GLU A 268 -2.19 -8.09 -22.78
C GLU A 268 -3.43 -7.21 -22.70
N ASN A 269 -3.98 -7.05 -21.49
CA ASN A 269 -5.14 -6.20 -21.23
C ASN A 269 -5.07 -5.59 -19.83
N ILE A 270 -5.70 -4.43 -19.66
CA ILE A 270 -5.92 -3.76 -18.38
C ILE A 270 -7.27 -3.06 -18.40
N GLU A 271 -8.11 -3.40 -17.45
CA GLU A 271 -9.45 -2.85 -17.27
C GLU A 271 -9.58 -2.25 -15.87
N PHE A 272 -10.03 -1.02 -15.78
CA PHE A 272 -10.25 -0.29 -14.54
C PHE A 272 -11.73 -0.31 -14.17
N SER A 273 -12.04 -0.44 -12.89
CA SER A 273 -13.41 -0.32 -12.36
C SER A 273 -13.43 0.54 -11.09
N PRO A 274 -14.06 1.74 -11.16
CA PRO A 274 -14.72 2.31 -12.35
C PRO A 274 -13.79 2.57 -13.54
N GLU A 275 -14.32 2.67 -14.74
CA GLU A 275 -13.55 3.05 -15.94
C GLU A 275 -12.88 4.41 -15.73
N LEU A 276 -11.64 4.57 -16.26
CA LEU A 276 -10.97 5.86 -16.26
C LEU A 276 -11.68 6.83 -17.21
N ASP A 277 -11.85 8.06 -16.78
CA ASP A 277 -12.30 9.15 -17.65
C ASP A 277 -11.25 9.39 -18.74
N ASP A 278 -11.70 9.52 -20.02
CA ASP A 278 -10.85 9.77 -21.19
C ASP A 278 -10.25 11.20 -21.20
#